data_c6d55f0a5036f2c65905dfd9c5ccac26
#
_entry.id   c6d55f0a5036f2c65905dfd9c5ccac26
#
_cell.length_a   1.000
_cell.length_b   1.000
_cell.length_c   1.000
_cell.angle_alpha   90.00
_cell.angle_beta   90.00
_cell.angle_gamma   90.00
#
_symmetry.space_group_name_H-M   'P 1'
#
loop_
_entity.id
_entity.type
_entity.pdbx_description
1 polymer ?
#
loop_
_entity_poly.entity_id
_entity_poly.type
_entity_poly.pdbx_seq_one_letter_code
_entity_poly.pdbx_strand_id
1 'polypeptide(L)'
;MPSELLFINEQNRFLSYGQAQNAIIDNGCIVIDNPTSRDMFNIAELKAEAKAWRMDIVIANLNNAEGKKYNYNSANGKRHKTANTTWGVVWNYSDSLNYYALELKSNNTSLYDSFDVRSIEATVCQISNGQAIEIARKSIAKGINLYTGFNRIRLESVDGKITISIRQKKFTEIAVVENRMHSLTLGYFAGPGSKVALQNIVFEYEPLHIKSITTNWTMDSLNRHFKNSTDPIEGFWDYFDRNISGKGVIIGGKYSLAIVKTETGYDIIYISGATSSAENWTTGMKKGCITPTRFVGNFNLIWYDSNTEAMSDDNYVQLVDGSILEAHFPVEKSMIRFVKRK
;
A
#
# COMPACT_ATOMS: atom_id res chain seq x y z
N MET A 1 -10.42 -6.61 -4.50
CA MET A 1 -9.19 -5.80 -4.27
C MET A 1 -8.41 -6.46 -3.16
N PRO A 2 -7.14 -6.79 -3.34
CA PRO A 2 -6.28 -7.17 -2.23
C PRO A 2 -6.25 -6.05 -1.19
N SER A 3 -6.19 -6.39 0.08
CA SER A 3 -6.17 -5.42 1.18
C SER A 3 -4.94 -5.64 2.03
N GLU A 4 -4.20 -4.58 2.31
CA GLU A 4 -3.12 -4.58 3.27
C GLU A 4 -3.50 -3.81 4.52
N LEU A 5 -3.27 -4.43 5.68
CA LEU A 5 -3.38 -3.76 6.97
C LEU A 5 -2.03 -3.18 7.33
N LEU A 6 -1.91 -1.86 7.26
CA LEU A 6 -0.66 -1.17 7.57
C LEU A 6 -0.43 -1.01 9.07
N PHE A 7 -1.51 -1.02 9.85
CA PHE A 7 -1.45 -1.04 11.31
C PHE A 7 -2.72 -1.66 11.91
N ILE A 8 -2.56 -2.74 12.65
CA ILE A 8 -3.51 -3.26 13.64
C ILE A 8 -2.71 -3.76 14.84
N ASN A 9 -3.07 -3.31 16.04
CA ASN A 9 -2.67 -3.92 17.32
C ASN A 9 -1.20 -4.34 17.40
N GLU A 10 -0.24 -3.41 17.28
CA GLU A 10 1.20 -3.64 17.44
C GLU A 10 2.00 -3.98 16.16
N GLN A 11 1.39 -4.25 15.03
CA GLN A 11 2.09 -4.35 13.76
C GLN A 11 2.26 -2.96 13.15
N ASN A 12 3.47 -2.44 13.18
CA ASN A 12 3.78 -1.11 12.64
C ASN A 12 4.64 -1.25 11.38
N ARG A 13 4.07 -0.88 10.23
CA ARG A 13 4.78 -0.81 8.93
C ARG A 13 5.19 0.61 8.55
N PHE A 14 5.05 1.56 9.45
CA PHE A 14 5.40 2.95 9.19
C PHE A 14 6.88 3.21 9.43
N LEU A 15 7.49 3.88 8.49
CA LEU A 15 8.79 4.52 8.66
C LEU A 15 8.57 5.92 9.22
N SER A 16 9.26 6.24 10.28
CA SER A 16 9.20 7.55 10.89
C SER A 16 10.19 8.49 10.22
N TYR A 17 9.69 9.59 9.69
CA TYR A 17 10.50 10.66 9.11
C TYR A 17 10.46 11.89 10.01
N GLY A 18 11.58 12.59 10.10
CA GLY A 18 11.78 13.67 11.04
C GLY A 18 12.25 13.14 12.40
N GLN A 19 12.04 13.89 13.48
CA GLN A 19 12.41 13.47 14.84
C GLN A 19 11.38 12.50 15.46
N ALA A 20 10.77 11.65 14.65
CA ALA A 20 9.71 10.72 15.06
C ALA A 20 10.19 9.56 15.98
N GLN A 21 11.30 9.73 16.67
CA GLN A 21 11.69 8.86 17.79
C GLN A 21 10.65 8.84 18.95
N ASN A 22 9.62 9.69 18.85
CA ASN A 22 8.58 9.84 19.85
C ASN A 22 7.24 9.19 19.50
N ALA A 23 7.17 8.38 18.45
CA ALA A 23 5.98 7.57 18.20
C ALA A 23 6.00 6.35 19.13
N ILE A 24 5.02 6.26 20.01
CA ILE A 24 4.87 5.15 20.97
C ILE A 24 3.58 4.38 20.68
N ILE A 25 3.60 3.08 20.98
CA ILE A 25 2.36 2.28 21.00
C ILE A 25 1.73 2.44 22.37
N ASP A 26 0.55 3.01 22.44
CA ASP A 26 -0.22 3.19 23.65
C ASP A 26 -1.68 2.79 23.43
N ASN A 27 -2.18 1.87 24.26
CA ASN A 27 -3.54 1.34 24.22
C ASN A 27 -3.99 0.88 22.80
N GLY A 28 -3.12 0.20 22.07
CA GLY A 28 -3.39 -0.29 20.73
C GLY A 28 -3.44 0.79 19.64
N CYS A 29 -2.91 1.97 19.92
CA CYS A 29 -2.76 3.08 18.97
C CYS A 29 -1.30 3.45 18.83
N ILE A 30 -0.90 3.93 17.65
CA ILE A 30 0.37 4.65 17.51
C ILE A 30 0.14 6.11 17.85
N VAL A 31 0.83 6.60 18.86
CA VAL A 31 0.72 7.98 19.33
C VAL A 31 1.98 8.75 18.94
N ILE A 32 1.80 9.85 18.23
CA ILE A 32 2.84 10.86 17.99
C ILE A 32 2.56 12.03 18.94
N ASP A 33 3.49 12.34 19.81
CA ASP A 33 3.50 13.57 20.62
C ASP A 33 4.57 14.49 20.06
N ASN A 34 4.16 15.56 19.39
CA ASN A 34 5.06 16.47 18.68
C ASN A 34 5.30 17.77 19.50
N PRO A 35 6.34 17.82 20.33
CA PRO A 35 6.71 19.04 21.05
C PRO A 35 7.51 20.03 20.21
N THR A 36 7.83 19.69 18.95
CA THR A 36 8.72 20.50 18.11
C THR A 36 7.98 21.64 17.41
N SER A 37 8.73 22.50 16.74
CA SER A 37 8.20 23.59 15.91
C SER A 37 7.98 23.19 14.44
N ARG A 38 8.17 21.89 14.11
CA ARG A 38 8.02 21.34 12.75
C ARG A 38 7.04 20.16 12.77
N ASP A 39 6.49 19.86 11.61
CA ASP A 39 5.64 18.69 11.43
C ASP A 39 6.45 17.39 11.62
N MET A 40 5.81 16.40 12.22
CA MET A 40 6.34 15.04 12.37
C MET A 40 5.47 14.07 11.58
N PHE A 41 6.12 13.25 10.76
CA PHE A 41 5.45 12.35 9.82
C PHE A 41 5.71 10.89 10.15
N ASN A 42 4.67 10.06 10.01
CA ASN A 42 4.80 8.61 9.88
C ASN A 42 4.30 8.20 8.50
N ILE A 43 5.21 7.68 7.69
CA ILE A 43 4.97 7.37 6.28
C ILE A 43 5.17 5.88 6.04
N ALA A 44 4.22 5.27 5.33
CA ALA A 44 4.37 3.95 4.74
C ALA A 44 4.66 4.10 3.25
N GLU A 45 5.69 3.43 2.79
CA GLU A 45 6.00 3.28 1.39
C GLU A 45 5.44 1.94 0.92
N LEU A 46 4.45 1.99 0.05
CA LEU A 46 3.84 0.79 -0.53
C LEU A 46 4.54 0.52 -1.86
N LYS A 47 5.14 -0.64 -1.98
CA LYS A 47 5.86 -1.07 -3.19
C LYS A 47 4.92 -1.50 -4.34
N ALA A 48 3.62 -1.25 -4.21
CA ALA A 48 2.63 -1.63 -5.19
C ALA A 48 2.40 -0.49 -6.20
N GLU A 49 2.49 -0.80 -7.48
CA GLU A 49 1.91 0.04 -8.51
C GLU A 49 0.42 -0.29 -8.60
N ALA A 50 -0.45 0.69 -8.40
CA ALA A 50 -1.88 0.48 -8.37
C ALA A 50 -2.61 1.33 -9.42
N LYS A 51 -3.54 0.71 -10.13
CA LYS A 51 -4.47 1.39 -11.04
C LYS A 51 -5.49 2.21 -10.28
N ALA A 52 -6.01 1.63 -9.21
CA ALA A 52 -6.90 2.26 -8.25
C ALA A 52 -6.53 1.80 -6.85
N TRP A 53 -6.71 2.68 -5.87
CA TRP A 53 -6.46 2.33 -4.48
C TRP A 53 -7.36 3.12 -3.53
N ARG A 54 -7.55 2.58 -2.35
CA ARG A 54 -8.29 3.21 -1.27
C ARG A 54 -7.55 3.06 0.05
N MET A 55 -7.39 4.16 0.76
CA MET A 55 -6.88 4.18 2.13
C MET A 55 -7.97 4.66 3.07
N ASP A 56 -8.28 3.86 4.08
CA ASP A 56 -9.11 4.25 5.23
C ASP A 56 -8.23 4.39 6.46
N ILE A 57 -8.18 5.57 7.05
CA ILE A 57 -7.41 5.88 8.25
C ILE A 57 -8.33 6.32 9.39
N VAL A 58 -8.09 5.79 10.59
CA VAL A 58 -8.83 6.13 11.82
C VAL A 58 -7.88 6.83 12.79
N ILE A 59 -8.06 8.13 12.95
CA ILE A 59 -7.11 9.02 13.59
C ILE A 59 -7.81 10.03 14.52
N ALA A 60 -7.15 10.39 15.62
CA ALA A 60 -7.64 11.36 16.59
C ALA A 60 -6.59 12.39 16.96
N ASN A 61 -7.04 13.61 17.24
CA ASN A 61 -6.22 14.62 17.89
C ASN A 61 -6.45 14.58 19.42
N LEU A 62 -5.47 14.15 20.16
CA LEU A 62 -5.59 13.98 21.63
C LEU A 62 -5.49 15.30 22.39
N ASN A 63 -4.98 16.38 21.80
CA ASN A 63 -4.88 17.68 22.44
C ASN A 63 -6.24 18.32 22.73
N ASN A 64 -7.27 17.91 21.99
CA ASN A 64 -8.63 18.38 22.23
C ASN A 64 -9.30 17.72 23.43
N ALA A 65 -8.61 16.78 24.12
CA ALA A 65 -9.14 16.04 25.29
C ALA A 65 -9.41 16.95 26.48
N GLU A 66 -8.59 17.93 26.66
CA GLU A 66 -8.63 18.78 27.86
C GLU A 66 -9.83 19.71 27.89
N GLY A 67 -10.36 20.09 26.72
CA GLY A 67 -11.58 20.89 26.62
C GLY A 67 -12.85 20.27 27.23
N LYS A 68 -12.89 18.93 27.40
CA LYS A 68 -14.03 18.23 28.03
C LYS A 68 -14.11 18.35 29.54
N LYS A 69 -13.05 18.75 30.21
CA LYS A 69 -12.98 18.81 31.71
C LYS A 69 -13.50 20.10 32.29
N TYR A 70 -13.88 21.08 31.50
CA TYR A 70 -14.34 22.37 32.02
C TYR A 70 -15.84 22.37 32.24
N ASN A 71 -16.22 22.19 33.52
CA ASN A 71 -17.51 22.63 33.99
C ASN A 71 -17.52 24.17 34.03
N TYR A 72 -18.47 24.79 33.39
CA TYR A 72 -18.68 26.22 33.26
C TYR A 72 -18.80 27.02 34.58
N ASN A 73 -18.82 26.34 35.70
CA ASN A 73 -19.12 26.92 37.01
C ASN A 73 -17.90 27.11 37.96
N SER A 74 -16.68 26.92 37.49
CA SER A 74 -15.54 27.19 38.36
C SER A 74 -15.00 28.61 38.16
N ALA A 75 -15.26 29.47 39.11
CA ALA A 75 -14.77 30.87 39.15
C ALA A 75 -13.23 31.01 39.14
N ASN A 76 -12.49 29.91 39.15
CA ASN A 76 -11.03 29.85 39.13
C ASN A 76 -10.48 29.04 37.92
N GLY A 77 -11.18 29.02 36.82
CA GLY A 77 -10.76 28.27 35.63
C GLY A 77 -9.39 28.72 35.09
N LYS A 78 -8.37 27.90 35.30
CA LYS A 78 -7.12 28.05 34.52
C LYS A 78 -7.47 27.95 33.07
N ARG A 79 -7.28 29.04 32.34
CA ARG A 79 -7.46 29.09 30.87
C ARG A 79 -6.40 28.20 30.20
N HIS A 80 -6.78 27.04 29.78
CA HIS A 80 -5.92 26.27 28.87
C HIS A 80 -6.15 26.81 27.45
N LYS A 81 -5.12 27.35 26.86
CA LYS A 81 -5.13 27.63 25.42
C LYS A 81 -5.27 26.29 24.72
N THR A 82 -6.40 26.03 24.07
CA THR A 82 -6.44 25.00 23.04
C THR A 82 -5.38 25.40 22.02
N ALA A 83 -4.30 24.68 21.97
CA ALA A 83 -3.29 24.91 20.97
C ALA A 83 -3.97 24.82 19.60
N ASN A 84 -3.69 25.77 18.70
CA ASN A 84 -4.07 25.68 17.29
C ASN A 84 -3.26 24.55 16.64
N THR A 85 -3.59 23.32 17.03
CA THR A 85 -2.87 22.13 16.59
C THR A 85 -3.36 21.69 15.22
N THR A 86 -2.44 21.43 14.33
CA THR A 86 -2.69 20.90 13.00
C THR A 86 -2.29 19.43 12.97
N TRP A 87 -3.08 18.62 12.34
CA TRP A 87 -2.85 17.20 12.19
C TRP A 87 -3.56 16.69 10.93
N GLY A 88 -3.24 15.50 10.47
CA GLY A 88 -3.93 14.99 9.30
C GLY A 88 -3.25 13.84 8.61
N VAL A 89 -3.55 13.69 7.33
CA VAL A 89 -3.03 12.63 6.48
C VAL A 89 -2.23 13.21 5.33
N VAL A 90 -1.24 12.45 4.88
CA VAL A 90 -0.38 12.81 3.76
C VAL A 90 -0.36 11.70 2.74
N TRP A 91 -0.15 12.06 1.48
CA TRP A 91 0.04 11.14 0.37
C TRP A 91 1.00 11.73 -0.65
N ASN A 92 1.54 10.86 -1.53
CA ASN A 92 2.59 11.23 -2.48
C ASN A 92 3.75 11.97 -1.79
N TYR A 93 4.18 11.44 -0.65
CA TYR A 93 5.25 12.02 0.14
C TYR A 93 6.60 11.67 -0.49
N SER A 94 7.34 12.68 -0.96
CA SER A 94 8.72 12.53 -1.41
C SER A 94 9.71 12.89 -0.31
N ASP A 95 9.46 14.01 0.36
CA ASP A 95 10.24 14.55 1.46
C ASP A 95 9.42 15.59 2.23
N SER A 96 10.00 16.19 3.27
CA SER A 96 9.33 17.18 4.12
C SER A 96 8.97 18.50 3.41
N LEU A 97 9.42 18.70 2.18
CA LEU A 97 9.15 19.89 1.36
C LEU A 97 8.20 19.60 0.18
N ASN A 98 7.92 18.30 -0.11
CA ASN A 98 7.19 17.88 -1.30
C ASN A 98 6.21 16.75 -0.97
N TYR A 99 4.93 17.08 -0.78
CA TYR A 99 3.86 16.13 -0.49
C TYR A 99 2.49 16.76 -0.68
N TYR A 100 1.44 15.95 -0.62
CA TYR A 100 0.06 16.40 -0.47
C TYR A 100 -0.43 16.11 0.93
N ALA A 101 -1.29 16.97 1.46
CA ALA A 101 -1.88 16.79 2.77
C ALA A 101 -3.37 17.13 2.81
N LEU A 102 -4.12 16.40 3.64
CA LEU A 102 -5.33 16.89 4.26
C LEU A 102 -4.96 17.34 5.67
N GLU A 103 -4.91 18.62 5.87
CA GLU A 103 -4.70 19.25 7.16
C GLU A 103 -6.03 19.42 7.89
N LEU A 104 -6.07 19.01 9.14
CA LEU A 104 -7.20 19.19 10.04
C LEU A 104 -6.80 20.12 11.17
N LYS A 105 -7.57 21.17 11.35
CA LYS A 105 -7.32 22.17 12.39
C LYS A 105 -8.59 22.43 13.18
N SER A 106 -8.49 22.40 14.50
CA SER A 106 -9.61 22.75 15.36
C SER A 106 -9.92 24.25 15.23
N ASN A 107 -11.15 24.56 14.83
CA ASN A 107 -11.59 25.94 14.70
C ASN A 107 -12.35 26.37 15.95
N ASN A 108 -11.74 27.25 16.73
CA ASN A 108 -12.34 27.87 17.90
C ASN A 108 -12.89 29.25 17.50
N THR A 109 -14.19 29.34 17.31
CA THR A 109 -14.87 30.58 16.83
C THR A 109 -15.43 31.42 17.97
N SER A 110 -15.04 31.18 19.22
CA SER A 110 -15.59 31.91 20.34
C SER A 110 -15.05 33.33 20.42
N LEU A 111 -15.95 34.32 20.43
CA LEU A 111 -15.64 35.69 20.75
C LEU A 111 -15.26 35.92 22.22
N TYR A 112 -15.46 34.96 23.09
CA TYR A 112 -15.29 35.04 24.56
C TYR A 112 -14.31 34.00 25.10
N ASP A 113 -13.16 33.82 24.53
CA ASP A 113 -12.17 32.87 25.09
C ASP A 113 -12.76 31.50 25.52
N SER A 114 -13.91 31.09 25.00
CA SER A 114 -14.49 29.81 25.32
C SER A 114 -13.75 28.74 24.53
N PHE A 115 -13.30 27.73 25.24
CA PHE A 115 -12.51 26.59 24.72
C PHE A 115 -13.38 25.57 23.97
N ASP A 116 -14.46 26.00 23.38
CA ASP A 116 -15.40 25.12 22.71
C ASP A 116 -15.01 25.01 21.23
N VAL A 117 -14.49 23.88 20.84
CA VAL A 117 -14.22 23.55 19.44
C VAL A 117 -15.55 23.38 18.73
N ARG A 118 -15.89 24.28 17.83
CA ARG A 118 -17.17 24.27 17.11
C ARG A 118 -17.12 23.58 15.77
N SER A 119 -15.94 23.49 15.17
CA SER A 119 -15.72 22.82 13.90
C SER A 119 -14.27 22.39 13.75
N ILE A 120 -14.03 21.50 12.82
CA ILE A 120 -12.70 21.22 12.27
C ILE A 120 -12.64 21.89 10.89
N GLU A 121 -11.61 22.68 10.65
CA GLU A 121 -11.26 23.15 9.33
C GLU A 121 -10.43 22.07 8.66
N ALA A 122 -10.90 21.60 7.52
CA ALA A 122 -10.22 20.64 6.68
C ALA A 122 -9.67 21.37 5.45
N THR A 123 -8.36 21.42 5.30
CA THR A 123 -7.67 22.06 4.18
C THR A 123 -6.90 21.02 3.40
N VAL A 124 -7.18 20.90 2.11
CA VAL A 124 -6.37 20.09 1.20
C VAL A 124 -5.34 21.00 0.56
N CYS A 125 -4.07 20.64 0.69
CA CYS A 125 -2.96 21.41 0.15
C CYS A 125 -1.92 20.51 -0.53
N GLN A 126 -1.22 21.10 -1.48
CA GLN A 126 0.02 20.60 -2.03
C GLN A 126 1.18 21.40 -1.42
N ILE A 127 2.13 20.71 -0.84
CA ILE A 127 3.40 21.30 -0.43
C ILE A 127 4.40 21.05 -1.55
N SER A 128 4.96 22.12 -2.08
CA SER A 128 5.98 22.07 -3.14
C SER A 128 7.13 23.00 -2.78
N ASN A 129 8.34 22.46 -2.68
CA ASN A 129 9.53 23.18 -2.21
C ASN A 129 9.29 23.93 -0.88
N GLY A 130 8.51 23.31 0.02
CA GLY A 130 8.17 23.88 1.32
C GLY A 130 7.10 24.98 1.30
N GLN A 131 6.52 25.29 0.15
CA GLN A 131 5.43 26.24 0.02
C GLN A 131 4.09 25.50 -0.08
N ALA A 132 3.14 25.88 0.78
CA ALA A 132 1.80 25.32 0.78
C ALA A 132 0.91 26.05 -0.27
N ILE A 133 0.32 25.26 -1.15
CA ILE A 133 -0.67 25.69 -2.13
C ILE A 133 -2.01 25.09 -1.70
N GLU A 134 -2.94 25.92 -1.28
CA GLU A 134 -4.28 25.47 -0.92
C GLU A 134 -5.06 25.05 -2.17
N ILE A 135 -5.62 23.84 -2.15
CA ILE A 135 -6.45 23.30 -3.22
C ILE A 135 -7.93 23.42 -2.85
N ALA A 136 -8.28 23.09 -1.61
CA ALA A 136 -9.65 23.16 -1.12
C ALA A 136 -9.68 23.38 0.39
N ARG A 137 -10.77 24.01 0.88
CA ARG A 137 -11.01 24.21 2.30
C ARG A 137 -12.47 23.99 2.64
N LYS A 138 -12.73 23.32 3.77
CA LYS A 138 -14.08 23.04 4.24
C LYS A 138 -14.14 23.06 5.76
N SER A 139 -15.12 23.75 6.31
CA SER A 139 -15.42 23.70 7.76
C SER A 139 -16.45 22.62 8.04
N ILE A 140 -16.16 21.73 9.00
CA ILE A 140 -16.97 20.58 9.35
C ILE A 140 -17.35 20.67 10.83
N ALA A 141 -18.63 20.91 11.11
CA ALA A 141 -19.15 21.09 12.46
C ALA A 141 -20.02 19.93 12.97
N LYS A 142 -20.53 19.09 12.09
CA LYS A 142 -21.48 18.03 12.46
C LYS A 142 -21.03 16.64 11.95
N GLY A 143 -21.26 15.63 12.75
CA GLY A 143 -21.00 14.24 12.37
C GLY A 143 -19.51 13.85 12.34
N ILE A 144 -18.67 14.65 12.95
CA ILE A 144 -17.25 14.46 13.15
C ILE A 144 -16.92 14.62 14.65
N ASN A 145 -15.93 13.91 15.14
CA ASN A 145 -15.46 14.09 16.52
C ASN A 145 -14.57 15.32 16.59
N LEU A 146 -15.04 16.34 17.28
CA LEU A 146 -14.34 17.62 17.44
C LEU A 146 -13.25 17.57 18.52
N TYR A 147 -13.31 16.57 19.39
CA TYR A 147 -12.41 16.37 20.53
C TYR A 147 -11.58 15.09 20.34
N THR A 148 -11.30 14.37 21.43
CA THR A 148 -10.50 13.14 21.45
C THR A 148 -11.06 11.94 20.71
N GLY A 149 -12.25 12.03 20.16
CA GLY A 149 -12.83 10.93 19.40
C GLY A 149 -12.13 10.71 18.07
N PHE A 150 -12.05 9.46 17.67
CA PHE A 150 -11.47 9.09 16.38
C PHE A 150 -12.35 9.53 15.22
N ASN A 151 -11.69 10.01 14.18
CA ASN A 151 -12.29 10.34 12.90
C ASN A 151 -11.79 9.38 11.83
N ARG A 152 -12.67 8.99 10.93
CA ARG A 152 -12.32 8.15 9.79
C ARG A 152 -12.20 9.01 8.53
N ILE A 153 -11.01 8.97 7.94
CA ILE A 153 -10.67 9.68 6.71
C ILE A 153 -10.48 8.63 5.62
N ARG A 154 -10.97 8.91 4.43
CA ARG A 154 -10.78 8.09 3.24
C ARG A 154 -10.11 8.89 2.15
N LEU A 155 -9.07 8.32 1.56
CA LEU A 155 -8.52 8.71 0.28
C LEU A 155 -8.80 7.57 -0.70
N GLU A 156 -9.34 7.90 -1.85
CA GLU A 156 -9.67 6.92 -2.90
C GLU A 156 -9.19 7.43 -4.24
N SER A 157 -8.29 6.68 -4.86
CA SER A 157 -7.71 7.01 -6.17
C SER A 157 -8.33 6.14 -7.25
N VAL A 158 -8.96 6.79 -8.21
CA VAL A 158 -9.57 6.14 -9.39
C VAL A 158 -9.31 7.03 -10.60
N ASP A 159 -8.90 6.44 -11.71
CA ASP A 159 -8.69 7.13 -13.01
C ASP A 159 -7.85 8.40 -12.89
N GLY A 160 -6.76 8.34 -12.11
CA GLY A 160 -5.84 9.46 -11.95
C GLY A 160 -6.36 10.60 -11.07
N LYS A 161 -7.45 10.39 -10.33
CA LYS A 161 -7.99 11.36 -9.37
C LYS A 161 -8.05 10.78 -7.98
N ILE A 162 -7.73 11.58 -6.98
CA ILE A 162 -7.88 11.22 -5.57
C ILE A 162 -9.04 11.98 -4.97
N THR A 163 -10.05 11.24 -4.52
CA THR A 163 -11.16 11.78 -3.73
C THR A 163 -10.83 11.70 -2.25
N ILE A 164 -10.86 12.83 -1.57
CA ILE A 164 -10.63 12.95 -0.13
C ILE A 164 -11.97 13.13 0.56
N SER A 165 -12.27 12.26 1.54
CA SER A 165 -13.53 12.31 2.27
C SER A 165 -13.36 12.02 3.75
N ILE A 166 -14.24 12.59 4.58
CA ILE A 166 -14.32 12.34 6.02
C ILE A 166 -15.67 11.70 6.32
N ARG A 167 -15.67 10.65 7.17
CA ARG A 167 -16.88 9.99 7.59
C ARG A 167 -17.64 10.83 8.63
N GLN A 168 -18.81 11.24 8.24
CA GLN A 168 -19.86 11.74 9.11
C GLN A 168 -20.89 10.61 9.37
N LYS A 169 -22.17 10.80 9.05
CA LYS A 169 -23.15 9.68 8.94
C LYS A 169 -22.80 8.78 7.75
N LYS A 170 -22.34 9.38 6.66
CA LYS A 170 -21.74 8.76 5.47
C LYS A 170 -20.43 9.46 5.16
N PHE A 171 -19.62 8.93 4.25
CA PHE A 171 -18.46 9.66 3.75
C PHE A 171 -18.92 10.91 3.02
N THR A 172 -18.33 12.05 3.41
CA THR A 172 -18.59 13.34 2.80
C THR A 172 -17.31 13.81 2.14
N GLU A 173 -17.39 14.07 0.84
CA GLU A 173 -16.27 14.55 0.06
C GLU A 173 -15.80 15.92 0.56
N ILE A 174 -14.49 16.08 0.68
CA ILE A 174 -13.82 17.33 0.98
C ILE A 174 -13.29 17.94 -0.32
N ALA A 175 -12.55 17.14 -1.09
CA ALA A 175 -11.96 17.57 -2.35
C ALA A 175 -11.73 16.38 -3.29
N VAL A 176 -11.55 16.71 -4.57
CA VAL A 176 -10.99 15.80 -5.58
C VAL A 176 -9.75 16.48 -6.16
N VAL A 177 -8.63 15.77 -6.16
CA VAL A 177 -7.36 16.26 -6.69
C VAL A 177 -6.83 15.33 -7.78
N GLU A 178 -6.07 15.85 -8.72
CA GLU A 178 -5.39 15.01 -9.71
C GLU A 178 -4.24 14.26 -9.07
N ASN A 179 -4.17 12.96 -9.31
CA ASN A 179 -3.05 12.13 -8.90
C ASN A 179 -1.99 12.14 -10.00
N ARG A 180 -1.03 13.02 -9.89
CA ARG A 180 0.06 13.17 -10.88
C ARG A 180 1.29 12.33 -10.56
N MET A 181 1.30 11.64 -9.42
CA MET A 181 2.47 10.90 -8.96
C MET A 181 2.13 9.42 -8.86
N HIS A 182 3.10 8.58 -9.23
CA HIS A 182 2.98 7.12 -9.23
C HIS A 182 3.49 6.47 -7.92
N SER A 183 4.04 7.25 -6.97
CA SER A 183 4.49 6.69 -5.71
C SER A 183 3.34 6.56 -4.73
N LEU A 184 3.19 5.37 -4.14
CA LEU A 184 2.22 5.10 -3.08
C LEU A 184 2.90 5.31 -1.71
N THR A 185 3.38 6.52 -1.46
CA THR A 185 3.84 6.96 -0.15
C THR A 185 2.71 7.70 0.53
N LEU A 186 2.24 7.16 1.63
CA LEU A 186 1.11 7.71 2.36
C LEU A 186 1.28 7.55 3.87
N GLY A 187 0.59 8.36 4.64
CA GLY A 187 0.68 8.29 6.08
C GLY A 187 -0.10 9.39 6.78
N TYR A 188 0.40 9.78 7.94
CA TYR A 188 -0.20 10.81 8.76
C TYR A 188 0.87 11.68 9.43
N PHE A 189 0.45 12.83 9.92
CA PHE A 189 1.35 13.78 10.56
C PHE A 189 0.72 14.41 11.79
N ALA A 190 1.59 14.87 12.66
CA ALA A 190 1.29 15.74 13.79
C ALA A 190 2.02 17.06 13.61
N GLY A 191 1.29 18.15 13.51
CA GLY A 191 1.85 19.50 13.48
C GLY A 191 2.43 19.92 14.81
N PRO A 192 3.06 21.11 14.91
CA PRO A 192 3.69 21.62 16.11
C PRO A 192 2.74 21.62 17.33
N GLY A 193 3.20 21.04 18.43
CA GLY A 193 2.41 20.94 19.67
C GLY A 193 1.20 20.00 19.60
N SER A 194 1.08 19.21 18.54
CA SER A 194 -0.02 18.24 18.38
C SER A 194 0.32 16.90 19.00
N LYS A 195 -0.70 16.26 19.57
CA LYS A 195 -0.66 14.86 20.00
C LYS A 195 -1.70 14.07 19.21
N VAL A 196 -1.25 13.14 18.40
CA VAL A 196 -2.08 12.44 17.43
C VAL A 196 -2.03 10.94 17.68
N ALA A 197 -3.19 10.29 17.71
CA ALA A 197 -3.31 8.84 17.83
C ALA A 197 -3.86 8.23 16.53
N LEU A 198 -3.15 7.29 15.96
CA LEU A 198 -3.61 6.42 14.89
C LEU A 198 -4.12 5.12 15.49
N GLN A 199 -5.40 4.80 15.26
CA GLN A 199 -6.00 3.54 15.70
C GLN A 199 -5.90 2.45 14.64
N ASN A 200 -6.12 2.83 13.38
CA ASN A 200 -6.19 1.87 12.29
C ASN A 200 -5.90 2.55 10.95
N ILE A 201 -5.29 1.81 10.04
CA ILE A 201 -5.14 2.19 8.64
C ILE A 201 -5.24 0.94 7.77
N VAL A 202 -6.19 0.96 6.84
CA VAL A 202 -6.44 -0.10 5.86
C VAL A 202 -6.15 0.46 4.48
N PHE A 203 -5.35 -0.25 3.73
CA PHE A 203 -5.07 0.06 2.35
C PHE A 203 -5.59 -1.07 1.46
N GLU A 204 -6.39 -0.72 0.48
CA GLU A 204 -6.92 -1.63 -0.53
C GLU A 204 -6.52 -1.10 -1.90
N TYR A 205 -6.08 -1.95 -2.79
CA TYR A 205 -5.64 -1.53 -4.11
C TYR A 205 -6.01 -2.52 -5.20
N GLU A 206 -6.18 -2.00 -6.40
CA GLU A 206 -6.25 -2.78 -7.64
C GLU A 206 -4.87 -2.68 -8.30
N PRO A 207 -4.11 -3.77 -8.36
CA PRO A 207 -2.79 -3.73 -8.95
C PRO A 207 -2.87 -3.25 -10.40
N LEU A 208 -1.90 -2.48 -10.82
CA LEU A 208 -1.71 -2.21 -12.23
C LEU A 208 -1.53 -3.56 -12.91
N HIS A 209 -2.46 -3.92 -13.79
CA HIS A 209 -2.22 -5.02 -14.71
C HIS A 209 -0.96 -4.67 -15.50
N ILE A 210 0.13 -5.35 -15.17
CA ILE A 210 1.39 -5.13 -15.85
C ILE A 210 1.15 -5.54 -17.32
N LYS A 211 0.91 -4.58 -18.19
CA LYS A 211 0.94 -4.81 -19.65
C LYS A 211 2.26 -5.43 -20.13
N SER A 212 3.21 -5.59 -19.23
CA SER A 212 4.55 -6.14 -19.47
C SER A 212 4.64 -7.67 -19.47
N ILE A 213 3.51 -8.40 -19.40
CA ILE A 213 3.53 -9.85 -19.66
C ILE A 213 3.64 -10.18 -21.16
N THR A 214 3.38 -9.22 -22.05
CA THR A 214 3.68 -9.38 -23.48
C THR A 214 5.19 -9.29 -23.70
N THR A 215 5.74 -10.26 -24.43
CA THR A 215 7.15 -10.26 -24.81
C THR A 215 7.27 -10.34 -26.33
N ASN A 216 8.48 -10.16 -26.86
CA ASN A 216 8.78 -10.38 -28.27
C ASN A 216 9.17 -11.83 -28.58
N TRP A 217 9.05 -12.75 -27.61
CA TRP A 217 9.39 -14.15 -27.82
C TRP A 217 8.34 -14.86 -28.62
N THR A 218 8.81 -15.53 -29.67
CA THR A 218 8.03 -16.47 -30.50
C THR A 218 8.65 -17.87 -30.41
N MET A 219 7.92 -18.89 -30.79
CA MET A 219 8.49 -20.26 -30.82
C MET A 219 9.77 -20.35 -31.63
N ASP A 220 9.83 -19.65 -32.77
CA ASP A 220 11.02 -19.66 -33.64
C ASP A 220 12.20 -18.93 -32.99
N SER A 221 11.97 -17.82 -32.29
CA SER A 221 13.04 -17.11 -31.61
C SER A 221 13.54 -17.89 -30.38
N LEU A 222 12.65 -18.56 -29.63
CA LEU A 222 13.00 -19.43 -28.52
C LEU A 222 13.81 -20.64 -28.99
N ASN A 223 13.37 -21.32 -30.08
CA ASN A 223 14.11 -22.44 -30.64
C ASN A 223 15.53 -22.05 -31.09
N ARG A 224 15.67 -20.88 -31.71
CA ARG A 224 16.99 -20.36 -32.10
C ARG A 224 17.87 -20.02 -30.89
N HIS A 225 17.28 -19.40 -29.85
CA HIS A 225 17.98 -19.02 -28.63
C HIS A 225 18.54 -20.27 -27.92
N PHE A 226 17.71 -21.29 -27.71
CA PHE A 226 18.10 -22.47 -26.95
C PHE A 226 19.09 -23.40 -27.67
N LYS A 227 19.22 -23.31 -28.98
CA LYS A 227 20.24 -24.07 -29.73
C LYS A 227 21.66 -23.77 -29.29
N ASN A 228 21.88 -22.55 -28.79
CA ASN A 228 23.22 -22.06 -28.40
C ASN A 228 23.35 -21.87 -26.88
N SER A 229 22.31 -22.13 -26.12
CA SER A 229 22.34 -22.00 -24.67
C SER A 229 23.01 -23.20 -24.00
N THR A 230 23.95 -22.91 -23.10
CA THR A 230 24.58 -23.89 -22.22
C THR A 230 24.09 -23.77 -20.77
N ASP A 231 23.19 -22.82 -20.51
CA ASP A 231 22.64 -22.62 -19.18
C ASP A 231 21.69 -23.77 -18.79
N PRO A 232 21.88 -24.41 -17.63
CA PRO A 232 21.10 -25.58 -17.23
C PRO A 232 19.62 -25.28 -17.03
N ILE A 233 19.25 -24.01 -16.76
CA ILE A 233 17.87 -23.60 -16.49
C ILE A 233 17.16 -23.19 -17.80
N GLU A 234 17.88 -22.59 -18.73
CA GLU A 234 17.31 -22.20 -20.03
C GLU A 234 16.81 -23.41 -20.84
N GLY A 235 15.66 -23.27 -21.47
CA GLY A 235 15.07 -24.28 -22.31
C GLY A 235 13.57 -24.39 -22.13
N PHE A 236 13.00 -25.45 -22.75
CA PHE A 236 11.59 -25.79 -22.62
C PHE A 236 11.36 -26.71 -21.44
N TRP A 237 10.27 -26.45 -20.73
CA TRP A 237 9.87 -27.17 -19.54
C TRP A 237 8.41 -27.55 -19.64
N ASP A 238 8.12 -28.84 -19.47
CA ASP A 238 6.76 -29.37 -19.57
C ASP A 238 6.24 -29.77 -18.20
N TYR A 239 4.95 -29.53 -18.00
CA TYR A 239 4.24 -30.00 -16.80
C TYR A 239 4.49 -31.48 -16.58
N PHE A 240 4.92 -31.84 -15.38
CA PHE A 240 5.10 -33.22 -14.97
C PHE A 240 3.99 -33.67 -14.05
N ASP A 241 3.87 -33.05 -12.87
CA ASP A 241 2.80 -33.32 -11.93
C ASP A 241 2.52 -32.13 -11.02
N ARG A 242 1.51 -32.30 -10.17
CA ARG A 242 1.15 -31.33 -9.14
C ARG A 242 0.85 -32.04 -7.83
N ASN A 243 1.44 -31.55 -6.74
CA ASN A 243 1.08 -31.96 -5.39
C ASN A 243 0.23 -30.86 -4.73
N ILE A 244 -0.91 -31.24 -4.15
CA ILE A 244 -1.82 -30.36 -3.44
C ILE A 244 -2.04 -30.96 -2.05
N SER A 245 -1.65 -30.24 -1.01
CA SER A 245 -1.91 -30.63 0.36
C SER A 245 -3.24 -30.05 0.83
N GLY A 246 -4.23 -30.91 1.04
CA GLY A 246 -5.55 -30.53 1.53
C GLY A 246 -6.63 -30.38 0.43
N LYS A 247 -7.73 -29.69 0.75
CA LYS A 247 -8.83 -29.41 -0.19
C LYS A 247 -8.57 -28.18 -1.06
N GLY A 248 -7.32 -28.01 -1.55
CA GLY A 248 -6.93 -26.89 -2.38
C GLY A 248 -7.65 -26.90 -3.74
N VAL A 249 -8.00 -25.74 -4.22
CA VAL A 249 -8.54 -25.56 -5.58
C VAL A 249 -7.40 -25.75 -6.57
N ILE A 250 -7.62 -26.58 -7.61
CA ILE A 250 -6.69 -26.71 -8.72
C ILE A 250 -6.78 -25.45 -9.55
N ILE A 251 -5.81 -24.55 -9.40
CA ILE A 251 -5.74 -23.29 -10.14
C ILE A 251 -4.76 -23.45 -11.30
N GLY A 252 -5.15 -23.00 -12.49
CA GLY A 252 -4.27 -22.94 -13.65
C GLY A 252 -4.42 -24.12 -14.61
N GLY A 253 -3.30 -24.59 -15.17
CA GLY A 253 -3.29 -25.59 -16.22
C GLY A 253 -2.08 -26.53 -16.17
N LYS A 254 -1.95 -27.38 -17.18
CA LYS A 254 -0.77 -28.22 -17.44
C LYS A 254 0.16 -27.46 -18.39
N TYR A 255 0.91 -26.53 -17.83
CA TYR A 255 1.70 -25.59 -18.62
C TYR A 255 2.89 -26.23 -19.31
N SER A 256 3.12 -25.85 -20.57
CA SER A 256 4.41 -25.89 -21.23
C SER A 256 5.01 -24.50 -21.20
N LEU A 257 6.25 -24.40 -20.80
CA LEU A 257 6.94 -23.14 -20.51
C LEU A 257 8.28 -23.10 -21.25
N ALA A 258 8.78 -21.88 -21.49
CA ALA A 258 10.17 -21.66 -21.86
C ALA A 258 10.81 -20.78 -20.79
N ILE A 259 12.03 -21.08 -20.36
CA ILE A 259 12.77 -20.29 -19.38
C ILE A 259 13.96 -19.65 -20.09
N VAL A 260 14.04 -18.32 -20.02
CA VAL A 260 15.02 -17.50 -20.71
C VAL A 260 15.79 -16.65 -19.71
N LYS A 261 17.10 -16.65 -19.80
CA LYS A 261 17.98 -15.86 -18.93
C LYS A 261 17.82 -14.37 -19.19
N THR A 262 17.86 -13.60 -18.10
CA THR A 262 17.88 -12.13 -18.09
C THR A 262 19.09 -11.64 -17.31
N GLU A 263 19.28 -10.34 -17.22
CA GLU A 263 20.38 -9.76 -16.45
C GLU A 263 20.32 -10.07 -14.94
N THR A 264 19.10 -10.20 -14.40
CA THR A 264 18.87 -10.38 -12.94
C THR A 264 18.36 -11.75 -12.54
N GLY A 265 18.06 -12.63 -13.51
CA GLY A 265 17.49 -13.95 -13.26
C GLY A 265 16.98 -14.61 -14.52
N TYR A 266 15.74 -15.07 -14.53
CA TYR A 266 15.15 -15.72 -15.71
C TYR A 266 13.68 -15.31 -15.86
N ASP A 267 13.24 -15.10 -17.08
CA ASP A 267 11.83 -14.98 -17.43
C ASP A 267 11.24 -16.35 -17.75
N ILE A 268 10.03 -16.60 -17.25
CA ILE A 268 9.23 -17.78 -17.56
C ILE A 268 8.23 -17.38 -18.63
N ILE A 269 8.36 -17.94 -19.81
CA ILE A 269 7.53 -17.64 -20.97
C ILE A 269 6.47 -18.71 -21.13
N TYR A 270 5.22 -18.32 -21.28
CA TYR A 270 4.10 -19.21 -21.54
C TYR A 270 4.15 -19.74 -22.98
N ILE A 271 4.01 -21.05 -23.14
CA ILE A 271 3.90 -21.71 -24.44
C ILE A 271 2.48 -22.20 -24.65
N SER A 272 1.95 -23.01 -23.71
CA SER A 272 0.62 -23.59 -23.82
C SER A 272 0.14 -24.17 -22.48
N GLY A 273 -1.09 -24.68 -22.44
CA GLY A 273 -1.58 -25.55 -21.36
C GLY A 273 -2.41 -24.84 -20.30
N ALA A 274 -2.78 -23.57 -20.45
CA ALA A 274 -3.76 -22.92 -19.60
C ALA A 274 -5.13 -23.62 -19.74
N THR A 275 -5.79 -23.87 -18.59
CA THR A 275 -7.14 -24.46 -18.56
C THR A 275 -8.16 -23.50 -17.94
N SER A 276 -7.73 -22.62 -17.07
CA SER A 276 -8.55 -21.54 -16.50
C SER A 276 -8.19 -20.25 -17.20
N SER A 277 -9.21 -19.48 -17.65
CA SER A 277 -9.05 -18.23 -18.41
C SER A 277 -8.02 -18.36 -19.55
N ALA A 278 -8.13 -19.45 -20.31
CA ALA A 278 -7.17 -19.79 -21.37
C ALA A 278 -7.11 -18.70 -22.45
N GLU A 279 -8.17 -17.96 -22.64
CA GLU A 279 -8.30 -16.83 -23.57
C GLU A 279 -7.38 -15.65 -23.20
N ASN A 280 -6.95 -15.55 -21.95
CA ASN A 280 -6.03 -14.51 -21.51
C ASN A 280 -4.57 -14.80 -21.87
N TRP A 281 -4.27 -16.02 -22.32
CA TRP A 281 -2.91 -16.49 -22.53
C TRP A 281 -2.62 -16.79 -24.00
N THR A 282 -1.57 -16.16 -24.52
CA THR A 282 -1.02 -16.46 -25.85
C THR A 282 0.47 -16.85 -25.72
N THR A 283 0.92 -17.74 -26.61
CA THR A 283 2.33 -18.14 -26.67
C THR A 283 3.25 -16.93 -26.77
N GLY A 284 4.31 -16.91 -25.95
CA GLY A 284 5.25 -15.81 -25.88
C GLY A 284 4.96 -14.81 -24.73
N MET A 285 3.84 -14.92 -24.05
CA MET A 285 3.56 -14.10 -22.88
C MET A 285 4.40 -14.54 -21.67
N LYS A 286 4.78 -13.59 -20.82
CA LYS A 286 5.51 -13.85 -19.59
C LYS A 286 4.58 -14.48 -18.54
N LYS A 287 4.87 -15.72 -18.14
CA LYS A 287 4.12 -16.46 -17.10
C LYS A 287 4.63 -16.17 -15.71
N GLY A 288 5.86 -15.69 -15.62
CA GLY A 288 6.51 -15.36 -14.37
C GLY A 288 7.97 -14.99 -14.56
N CYS A 289 8.67 -14.80 -13.46
CA CYS A 289 10.13 -14.71 -13.46
C CYS A 289 10.69 -15.31 -12.17
N ILE A 290 11.94 -15.76 -12.25
CA ILE A 290 12.68 -16.28 -11.10
C ILE A 290 13.98 -15.49 -10.93
N THR A 291 14.31 -15.18 -9.68
CA THR A 291 15.55 -14.49 -9.31
C THR A 291 16.34 -15.36 -8.35
N PRO A 292 17.67 -15.49 -8.55
CA PRO A 292 18.51 -16.31 -7.67
C PRO A 292 18.43 -15.83 -6.22
N THR A 293 18.46 -16.79 -5.31
CA THR A 293 18.65 -16.54 -3.88
C THR A 293 20.10 -16.79 -3.47
N ARG A 294 20.39 -16.66 -2.17
CA ARG A 294 21.71 -17.03 -1.63
C ARG A 294 21.97 -18.54 -1.63
N PHE A 295 20.94 -19.36 -1.84
CA PHE A 295 21.03 -20.81 -1.85
C PHE A 295 21.03 -21.32 -3.29
N VAL A 296 22.03 -22.11 -3.63
CA VAL A 296 22.18 -22.70 -4.98
C VAL A 296 20.93 -23.55 -5.31
N GLY A 297 20.39 -23.36 -6.50
CA GLY A 297 19.21 -24.10 -6.96
C GLY A 297 17.88 -23.59 -6.41
N ASN A 298 17.88 -22.53 -5.58
CA ASN A 298 16.68 -21.92 -5.06
C ASN A 298 16.50 -20.51 -5.61
N PHE A 299 15.26 -20.18 -6.00
CA PHE A 299 14.90 -18.91 -6.65
C PHE A 299 13.63 -18.36 -6.03
N ASN A 300 13.54 -17.05 -5.86
CA ASN A 300 12.28 -16.38 -5.63
C ASN A 300 11.46 -16.43 -6.92
N LEU A 301 10.15 -16.63 -6.80
CA LEU A 301 9.23 -16.76 -7.94
C LEU A 301 8.19 -15.66 -7.91
N ILE A 302 8.10 -14.88 -8.97
CA ILE A 302 6.90 -14.13 -9.31
C ILE A 302 6.15 -14.96 -10.35
N TRP A 303 4.90 -15.30 -10.05
CA TRP A 303 4.05 -16.07 -10.95
C TRP A 303 2.80 -15.29 -11.28
N TYR A 304 2.41 -15.26 -12.53
CA TYR A 304 1.14 -14.66 -12.94
C TYR A 304 0.05 -15.74 -12.97
N ASP A 305 -1.07 -15.46 -12.32
CA ASP A 305 -2.20 -16.37 -12.22
C ASP A 305 -2.95 -16.54 -13.57
N SER A 306 -4.14 -17.14 -13.57
CA SER A 306 -4.96 -17.31 -14.78
C SER A 306 -5.50 -15.99 -15.34
N ASN A 307 -5.59 -14.94 -14.52
CA ASN A 307 -6.07 -13.63 -14.92
C ASN A 307 -4.94 -12.66 -15.29
N THR A 308 -3.71 -13.17 -15.37
CA THR A 308 -2.50 -12.38 -15.64
C THR A 308 -2.08 -11.45 -14.50
N GLU A 309 -2.55 -11.72 -13.27
CA GLU A 309 -2.18 -10.99 -12.07
C GLU A 309 -1.02 -11.68 -11.33
N ALA A 310 -0.11 -10.89 -10.76
CA ALA A 310 0.97 -11.44 -9.95
C ALA A 310 0.43 -12.05 -8.67
N MET A 311 0.81 -13.29 -8.39
CA MET A 311 0.51 -13.96 -7.13
C MET A 311 1.43 -13.45 -6.01
N SER A 312 1.16 -13.89 -4.77
CA SER A 312 1.90 -13.47 -3.58
C SER A 312 3.43 -13.65 -3.69
N ASP A 313 4.18 -12.85 -2.93
CA ASP A 313 5.66 -12.81 -2.94
C ASP A 313 6.32 -14.02 -2.25
N ASP A 314 5.53 -14.91 -1.61
CA ASP A 314 6.06 -16.07 -0.87
C ASP A 314 6.36 -17.29 -1.76
N ASN A 315 6.16 -17.16 -3.07
CA ASN A 315 6.38 -18.23 -4.02
C ASN A 315 7.87 -18.40 -4.32
N TYR A 316 8.29 -19.65 -4.50
CA TYR A 316 9.68 -19.97 -4.82
C TYR A 316 9.79 -21.17 -5.75
N VAL A 317 10.96 -21.30 -6.39
CA VAL A 317 11.31 -22.42 -7.26
C VAL A 317 12.56 -23.10 -6.74
N GLN A 318 12.56 -24.43 -6.80
CA GLN A 318 13.73 -25.27 -6.57
C GLN A 318 14.09 -26.05 -7.84
N LEU A 319 15.36 -26.04 -8.20
CA LEU A 319 15.90 -26.87 -9.26
C LEU A 319 16.44 -28.17 -8.62
N VAL A 320 15.79 -29.30 -8.93
CA VAL A 320 16.14 -30.62 -8.42
C VAL A 320 16.85 -31.39 -9.52
N ASP A 321 18.05 -31.89 -9.23
CA ASP A 321 18.89 -32.72 -10.11
C ASP A 321 19.08 -32.13 -11.52
N GLY A 322 19.01 -30.81 -11.67
CA GLY A 322 19.20 -30.09 -12.93
C GLY A 322 18.15 -30.35 -14.02
N SER A 323 17.11 -31.14 -13.74
CA SER A 323 16.11 -31.57 -14.74
C SER A 323 14.67 -31.41 -14.30
N ILE A 324 14.42 -31.16 -13.01
CA ILE A 324 13.09 -30.93 -12.46
C ILE A 324 13.06 -29.54 -11.80
N LEU A 325 12.04 -28.76 -12.14
CA LEU A 325 11.71 -27.52 -11.45
C LEU A 325 10.49 -27.71 -10.59
N GLU A 326 10.60 -27.43 -9.31
CA GLU A 326 9.50 -27.43 -8.35
C GLU A 326 9.10 -25.99 -8.05
N ALA A 327 7.93 -25.56 -8.53
CA ALA A 327 7.34 -24.27 -8.24
C ALA A 327 6.38 -24.41 -7.04
N HIS A 328 6.74 -23.79 -5.93
CA HIS A 328 6.04 -23.85 -4.66
C HIS A 328 5.17 -22.63 -4.46
N PHE A 329 3.92 -22.85 -4.05
CA PHE A 329 2.90 -21.84 -3.76
C PHE A 329 2.37 -22.07 -2.33
N PRO A 330 3.07 -21.53 -1.30
CA PRO A 330 2.76 -21.85 0.10
C PRO A 330 1.36 -21.40 0.53
N VAL A 331 0.89 -20.27 0.06
CA VAL A 331 -0.44 -19.74 0.39
C VAL A 331 -1.53 -20.67 -0.15
N GLU A 332 -1.38 -21.15 -1.38
CA GLU A 332 -2.30 -22.07 -2.06
C GLU A 332 -2.07 -23.54 -1.64
N LYS A 333 -1.08 -23.82 -0.79
CA LYS A 333 -0.69 -25.18 -0.37
C LYS A 333 -0.50 -26.11 -1.56
N SER A 334 0.13 -25.62 -2.60
CA SER A 334 0.30 -26.28 -3.90
C SER A 334 1.76 -26.25 -4.34
N MET A 335 2.18 -27.28 -5.06
CA MET A 335 3.47 -27.36 -5.71
C MET A 335 3.27 -27.96 -7.09
N ILE A 336 3.89 -27.37 -8.11
CA ILE A 336 3.85 -27.84 -9.50
C ILE A 336 5.27 -28.25 -9.90
N ARG A 337 5.40 -29.43 -10.49
CA ARG A 337 6.65 -29.89 -11.05
C ARG A 337 6.66 -29.80 -12.58
N PHE A 338 7.79 -29.37 -13.07
CA PHE A 338 8.09 -29.32 -14.50
C PHE A 338 9.34 -30.11 -14.79
N VAL A 339 9.37 -30.80 -15.92
CA VAL A 339 10.54 -31.53 -16.40
C VAL A 339 11.11 -30.83 -17.64
N LYS A 340 12.45 -30.75 -17.69
CA LYS A 340 13.13 -30.15 -18.84
C LYS A 340 12.96 -31.02 -20.06
N ARG A 341 12.49 -30.42 -21.18
CA ARG A 341 12.43 -31.08 -22.47
C ARG A 341 13.84 -31.29 -23.02
N LYS A 342 14.14 -32.50 -23.47
CA LYS A 342 15.41 -32.82 -24.11
C LYS A 342 15.49 -32.33 -25.54
#